data_3e44a75a3633296ff675793e538785fd
#
_entry.id   3e44a75a3633296ff675793e538785fd
#
_cell.length_a   1.000
_cell.length_b   1.000
_cell.length_c   1.000
_cell.angle_alpha   90.00
_cell.angle_beta   90.00
_cell.angle_gamma   90.00
#
_symmetry.space_group_name_H-M   'P 1'
#
loop_
_entity.id
_entity.type
_entity.pdbx_description
1 polymer ?
#
loop_
_entity_poly.entity_id
_entity_poly.type
_entity_poly.pdbx_seq_one_letter_code
_entity_poly.pdbx_strand_id
1 'polypeptide(L)'
;MNYAYQNFYSQIFLPWNEIYEIAKDSDSPSEQAILEIANIVRNIAWLRATDVFGPIAYNSAGDGSIAPKFDSQEVVYRSMLADLSKSVELLNTISYSVMGQYDLIYNGNVQNWVKLANSLMLRIAVRVHFIDETLAKEYITKALDPKNGGVIEDISSEAKIKSSDKMPLLNSMLASVNEYNETRMGATIWGYLDGYKDPRLSAYFTEGTYGSGSWAQTGYFPVAPTNSKSKSETSYSAKFASRPKVDSN
;
A
#
# COMPACT_ATOMS: atom_id res chain seq x y z
N MET A 1 14.95 -12.68 5.38
CA MET A 1 14.94 -11.94 4.10
C MET A 1 14.38 -12.78 2.94
N ASN A 2 14.80 -14.04 2.79
CA ASN A 2 14.32 -14.92 1.71
C ASN A 2 12.80 -15.14 1.66
N TYR A 3 12.12 -15.28 2.81
CA TYR A 3 10.70 -15.56 2.86
C TYR A 3 9.84 -14.42 2.26
N ALA A 4 10.16 -13.17 2.58
CA ALA A 4 9.44 -12.02 2.03
C ALA A 4 9.62 -11.92 0.50
N TYR A 5 10.83 -12.15 -0.02
CA TYR A 5 11.09 -12.18 -1.46
C TYR A 5 10.33 -13.30 -2.17
N GLN A 6 10.34 -14.51 -1.60
CA GLN A 6 9.63 -15.67 -2.16
C GLN A 6 8.12 -15.42 -2.27
N ASN A 7 7.52 -14.72 -1.29
CA ASN A 7 6.08 -14.44 -1.30
C ASN A 7 5.63 -13.60 -2.50
N PHE A 8 6.46 -12.69 -3.02
CA PHE A 8 6.11 -11.95 -4.23
C PHE A 8 5.91 -12.88 -5.42
N TYR A 9 6.71 -13.93 -5.55
CA TYR A 9 6.58 -14.88 -6.64
C TYR A 9 5.49 -15.92 -6.38
N SER A 10 5.44 -16.53 -5.21
CA SER A 10 4.49 -17.60 -4.90
C SER A 10 3.05 -17.12 -4.67
N GLN A 11 2.86 -15.91 -4.13
CA GLN A 11 1.53 -15.41 -3.76
C GLN A 11 0.97 -14.37 -4.75
N ILE A 12 1.82 -13.71 -5.53
CA ILE A 12 1.41 -12.67 -6.46
C ILE A 12 1.65 -13.11 -7.91
N PHE A 13 2.89 -13.52 -8.23
CA PHE A 13 3.24 -13.83 -9.61
C PHE A 13 2.53 -15.09 -10.11
N LEU A 14 2.48 -16.18 -9.35
CA LEU A 14 1.84 -17.42 -9.81
C LEU A 14 0.35 -17.24 -10.13
N PRO A 15 -0.49 -16.67 -9.25
CA PRO A 15 -1.89 -16.39 -9.60
C PRO A 15 -2.05 -15.42 -10.77
N TRP A 16 -1.18 -14.40 -10.86
CA TRP A 16 -1.18 -13.50 -12.01
C TRP A 16 -0.86 -14.26 -13.31
N ASN A 17 0.13 -15.14 -13.29
CA ASN A 17 0.52 -15.91 -14.47
C ASN A 17 -0.60 -16.86 -14.96
N GLU A 18 -1.37 -17.43 -14.04
CA GLU A 18 -2.56 -18.23 -14.40
C GLU A 18 -3.60 -17.36 -15.16
N ILE A 19 -3.86 -16.15 -14.67
CA ILE A 19 -4.76 -15.20 -15.35
C ILE A 19 -4.18 -14.81 -16.72
N TYR A 20 -2.88 -14.54 -16.78
CA TYR A 20 -2.18 -14.19 -18.02
C TYR A 20 -2.29 -15.29 -19.07
N GLU A 21 -2.03 -16.55 -18.72
CA GLU A 21 -2.10 -17.68 -19.65
C GLU A 21 -3.51 -17.92 -20.19
N ILE A 22 -4.54 -17.59 -19.42
CA ILE A 22 -5.94 -17.71 -19.87
C ILE A 22 -6.31 -16.54 -20.80
N ALA A 23 -5.91 -15.32 -20.46
CA ALA A 23 -6.44 -14.11 -21.09
C ALA A 23 -5.54 -13.50 -22.18
N LYS A 24 -4.25 -13.87 -22.26
CA LYS A 24 -3.28 -13.23 -23.18
C LYS A 24 -3.69 -13.25 -24.65
N ASP A 25 -4.34 -14.33 -25.07
CA ASP A 25 -4.77 -14.57 -26.47
C ASP A 25 -6.31 -14.48 -26.61
N SER A 26 -7.01 -13.98 -25.59
CA SER A 26 -8.48 -13.91 -25.61
C SER A 26 -8.96 -12.67 -26.37
N ASP A 27 -9.97 -12.87 -27.22
CA ASP A 27 -10.70 -11.79 -27.90
C ASP A 27 -11.82 -11.19 -27.03
N SER A 28 -12.02 -11.71 -25.80
CA SER A 28 -13.03 -11.22 -24.86
C SER A 28 -12.59 -9.92 -24.19
N PRO A 29 -13.29 -8.78 -24.39
CA PRO A 29 -12.94 -7.54 -23.73
C PRO A 29 -12.99 -7.64 -22.20
N SER A 30 -13.86 -8.48 -21.63
CA SER A 30 -13.93 -8.73 -20.19
C SER A 30 -12.68 -9.44 -19.67
N GLU A 31 -12.20 -10.46 -20.37
CA GLU A 31 -10.99 -11.20 -19.97
C GLU A 31 -9.76 -10.33 -20.10
N GLN A 32 -9.66 -9.53 -21.16
CA GLN A 32 -8.61 -8.54 -21.31
C GLN A 32 -8.64 -7.50 -20.17
N ALA A 33 -9.83 -7.01 -19.78
CA ALA A 33 -9.97 -6.08 -18.66
C ALA A 33 -9.56 -6.73 -17.32
N ILE A 34 -9.89 -8.01 -17.09
CA ILE A 34 -9.43 -8.75 -15.89
C ILE A 34 -7.92 -8.86 -15.88
N LEU A 35 -7.29 -9.16 -17.02
CA LEU A 35 -5.84 -9.22 -17.13
C LEU A 35 -5.18 -7.88 -16.80
N GLU A 36 -5.72 -6.78 -17.30
CA GLU A 36 -5.15 -5.45 -17.02
C GLU A 36 -5.36 -5.04 -15.56
N ILE A 37 -6.45 -5.41 -14.92
CA ILE A 37 -6.64 -5.26 -13.47
C ILE A 37 -5.60 -6.10 -12.70
N ALA A 38 -5.37 -7.34 -13.12
CA ALA A 38 -4.34 -8.19 -12.53
C ALA A 38 -2.92 -7.62 -12.73
N ASN A 39 -2.64 -6.99 -13.88
CA ASN A 39 -1.40 -6.25 -14.15
C ASN A 39 -1.20 -5.09 -13.17
N ILE A 40 -2.26 -4.32 -12.85
CA ILE A 40 -2.20 -3.24 -11.86
C ILE A 40 -1.84 -3.80 -10.48
N VAL A 41 -2.51 -4.86 -10.02
CA VAL A 41 -2.24 -5.52 -8.74
C VAL A 41 -0.80 -6.05 -8.68
N ARG A 42 -0.34 -6.70 -9.75
CA ARG A 42 1.04 -7.17 -9.88
C ARG A 42 2.02 -6.00 -9.75
N ASN A 43 1.78 -4.88 -10.41
CA ASN A 43 2.65 -3.71 -10.35
C ASN A 43 2.71 -3.05 -8.96
N ILE A 44 1.63 -3.08 -8.17
CA ILE A 44 1.66 -2.67 -6.75
C ILE A 44 2.68 -3.52 -5.97
N ALA A 45 2.65 -4.83 -6.15
CA ALA A 45 3.55 -5.75 -5.46
C ALA A 45 5.00 -5.60 -5.94
N TRP A 46 5.21 -5.53 -7.25
CA TRP A 46 6.55 -5.39 -7.84
C TRP A 46 7.21 -4.05 -7.52
N LEU A 47 6.45 -2.96 -7.44
CA LEU A 47 6.96 -1.68 -6.98
C LEU A 47 7.55 -1.83 -5.57
N ARG A 48 6.83 -2.49 -4.67
CA ARG A 48 7.32 -2.75 -3.31
C ARG A 48 8.53 -3.69 -3.31
N ALA A 49 8.54 -4.71 -4.15
CA ALA A 49 9.65 -5.65 -4.25
C ALA A 49 10.93 -4.95 -4.70
N THR A 50 10.90 -4.19 -5.79
CA THR A 50 12.07 -3.47 -6.30
C THR A 50 12.52 -2.34 -5.37
N ASP A 51 11.59 -1.70 -4.65
CA ASP A 51 11.91 -0.68 -3.64
C ASP A 51 12.71 -1.25 -2.46
N VAL A 52 12.47 -2.51 -2.09
CA VAL A 52 13.14 -3.18 -0.96
C VAL A 52 14.41 -3.92 -1.39
N PHE A 53 14.36 -4.60 -2.54
CA PHE A 53 15.40 -5.52 -2.96
C PHE A 53 16.29 -4.99 -4.10
N GLY A 54 15.89 -3.87 -4.75
CA GLY A 54 16.57 -3.34 -5.93
C GLY A 54 16.25 -4.14 -7.19
N PRO A 55 17.27 -4.72 -7.87
CA PRO A 55 17.05 -5.58 -9.04
C PRO A 55 16.20 -6.79 -8.71
N ILE A 56 15.22 -7.10 -9.57
CA ILE A 56 14.32 -8.26 -9.45
C ILE A 56 14.11 -8.93 -10.80
N ALA A 57 13.72 -10.20 -10.82
CA ALA A 57 13.27 -10.85 -12.05
C ALA A 57 11.87 -10.34 -12.40
N TYR A 58 11.78 -9.38 -13.32
CA TYR A 58 10.53 -8.78 -13.78
C TYR A 58 10.12 -9.35 -15.14
N ASN A 59 10.93 -9.08 -16.19
CA ASN A 59 10.62 -9.51 -17.56
C ASN A 59 10.86 -11.00 -17.79
N SER A 60 11.83 -11.60 -17.09
CA SER A 60 12.14 -13.03 -17.20
C SER A 60 11.42 -13.90 -16.17
N ALA A 61 10.59 -13.33 -15.33
CA ALA A 61 9.76 -14.10 -14.40
C ALA A 61 8.81 -15.01 -15.19
N GLY A 62 8.83 -16.32 -14.88
CA GLY A 62 7.95 -17.31 -15.53
C GLY A 62 8.38 -17.78 -16.92
N ASP A 63 9.56 -17.42 -17.39
CA ASP A 63 10.13 -17.89 -18.67
C ASP A 63 10.53 -19.39 -18.67
N GLY A 64 10.29 -20.11 -17.57
CA GLY A 64 10.66 -21.51 -17.39
C GLY A 64 12.13 -21.70 -16.97
N SER A 65 12.91 -20.64 -16.81
CA SER A 65 14.30 -20.72 -16.34
C SER A 65 14.35 -21.03 -14.84
N ILE A 66 15.26 -21.95 -14.46
CA ILE A 66 15.54 -22.25 -13.05
C ILE A 66 16.22 -21.04 -12.37
N ALA A 67 16.92 -20.19 -13.14
CA ALA A 67 17.61 -19.00 -12.66
C ALA A 67 17.26 -17.80 -13.56
N PRO A 68 16.07 -17.19 -13.41
CA PRO A 68 15.68 -16.05 -14.20
C PRO A 68 16.64 -14.87 -13.99
N LYS A 69 16.92 -14.12 -15.04
CA LYS A 69 17.77 -12.93 -14.96
C LYS A 69 17.09 -11.84 -14.16
N PHE A 70 17.85 -11.13 -13.33
CA PHE A 70 17.37 -9.94 -12.66
C PHE A 70 17.49 -8.74 -13.59
N ASP A 71 16.40 -8.01 -13.71
CA ASP A 71 16.37 -6.73 -14.38
C ASP A 71 16.86 -5.64 -13.42
N SER A 72 17.58 -4.66 -13.94
CA SER A 72 17.95 -3.48 -13.16
C SER A 72 16.69 -2.73 -12.69
N GLN A 73 16.78 -2.01 -11.59
CA GLN A 73 15.66 -1.21 -11.09
C GLN A 73 15.16 -0.19 -12.13
N GLU A 74 16.05 0.36 -12.96
CA GLU A 74 15.67 1.22 -14.07
C GLU A 74 14.76 0.49 -15.08
N VAL A 75 15.16 -0.70 -15.51
CA VAL A 75 14.36 -1.52 -16.43
C VAL A 75 12.99 -1.86 -15.80
N VAL A 76 12.98 -2.23 -14.53
CA VAL A 76 11.73 -2.55 -13.81
C VAL A 76 10.78 -1.34 -13.78
N TYR A 77 11.28 -0.14 -13.44
CA TYR A 77 10.43 1.06 -13.40
C TYR A 77 9.90 1.45 -14.77
N ARG A 78 10.74 1.39 -15.81
CA ARG A 78 10.31 1.66 -17.19
C ARG A 78 9.23 0.68 -17.65
N SER A 79 9.41 -0.62 -17.36
CA SER A 79 8.44 -1.65 -17.69
C SER A 79 7.11 -1.44 -16.94
N MET A 80 7.15 -1.16 -15.63
CA MET A 80 5.94 -0.86 -14.85
C MET A 80 5.18 0.35 -15.38
N LEU A 81 5.88 1.44 -15.76
CA LEU A 81 5.25 2.62 -16.34
C LEU A 81 4.56 2.30 -17.66
N ALA A 82 5.21 1.53 -18.53
CA ALA A 82 4.62 1.08 -19.79
C ALA A 82 3.42 0.17 -19.59
N ASP A 83 3.51 -0.81 -18.69
CA ASP A 83 2.41 -1.72 -18.36
C ASP A 83 1.20 -0.96 -17.81
N LEU A 84 1.41 -0.04 -16.86
CA LEU A 84 0.32 0.77 -16.30
C LEU A 84 -0.32 1.69 -17.34
N SER A 85 0.47 2.29 -18.26
CA SER A 85 -0.08 3.08 -19.37
C SER A 85 -0.97 2.24 -20.27
N LYS A 86 -0.53 1.03 -20.63
CA LYS A 86 -1.32 0.08 -21.41
C LYS A 86 -2.61 -0.32 -20.70
N SER A 87 -2.52 -0.62 -19.41
CA SER A 87 -3.70 -0.95 -18.60
C SER A 87 -4.73 0.19 -18.59
N VAL A 88 -4.28 1.44 -18.43
CA VAL A 88 -5.15 2.62 -18.49
C VAL A 88 -5.81 2.76 -19.86
N GLU A 89 -5.05 2.61 -20.95
CA GLU A 89 -5.56 2.72 -22.32
C GLU A 89 -6.68 1.70 -22.59
N LEU A 90 -6.47 0.43 -22.21
CA LEU A 90 -7.46 -0.61 -22.41
C LEU A 90 -8.68 -0.40 -21.49
N LEU A 91 -8.47 -0.20 -20.20
CA LEU A 91 -9.56 -0.08 -19.23
C LEU A 91 -10.45 1.14 -19.48
N ASN A 92 -9.94 2.22 -20.07
CA ASN A 92 -10.74 3.38 -20.48
C ASN A 92 -11.73 3.06 -21.62
N THR A 93 -11.54 1.96 -22.35
CA THR A 93 -12.52 1.52 -23.37
C THR A 93 -13.69 0.74 -22.77
N ILE A 94 -13.59 0.34 -21.50
CA ILE A 94 -14.58 -0.50 -20.83
C ILE A 94 -15.58 0.37 -20.08
N SER A 95 -16.86 0.30 -20.47
CA SER A 95 -17.95 1.10 -19.88
C SER A 95 -18.87 0.30 -18.95
N TYR A 96 -18.55 -0.95 -18.66
CA TYR A 96 -19.34 -1.85 -17.83
C TYR A 96 -18.53 -2.39 -16.65
N SER A 97 -19.23 -2.94 -15.66
CA SER A 97 -18.60 -3.55 -14.48
C SER A 97 -17.90 -4.85 -14.84
N VAL A 98 -16.67 -5.03 -14.34
CA VAL A 98 -15.86 -6.24 -14.54
C VAL A 98 -15.64 -6.92 -13.18
N MET A 99 -15.79 -8.25 -13.12
CA MET A 99 -15.73 -9.10 -11.92
C MET A 99 -16.85 -8.86 -10.88
N GLY A 100 -17.49 -7.71 -10.82
CA GLY A 100 -18.57 -7.41 -9.87
C GLY A 100 -18.16 -7.71 -8.41
N GLN A 101 -18.94 -8.54 -7.71
CA GLN A 101 -18.70 -8.90 -6.32
C GLN A 101 -17.37 -9.64 -6.04
N TYR A 102 -16.68 -10.14 -7.07
CA TYR A 102 -15.37 -10.78 -6.94
C TYR A 102 -14.23 -9.74 -6.90
N ASP A 103 -14.48 -8.50 -7.27
CA ASP A 103 -13.57 -7.38 -7.05
C ASP A 103 -13.77 -6.81 -5.64
N LEU A 104 -12.92 -7.24 -4.71
CA LEU A 104 -13.00 -6.87 -3.29
C LEU A 104 -12.56 -5.43 -3.01
N ILE A 105 -11.99 -4.73 -4.00
CA ILE A 105 -11.47 -3.36 -3.84
C ILE A 105 -12.52 -2.36 -4.32
N TYR A 106 -13.01 -2.52 -5.56
CA TYR A 106 -13.88 -1.55 -6.20
C TYR A 106 -15.23 -2.11 -6.66
N ASN A 107 -15.54 -3.37 -6.32
CA ASN A 107 -16.79 -4.05 -6.69
C ASN A 107 -17.09 -3.96 -8.21
N GLY A 108 -16.05 -4.11 -9.00
CA GLY A 108 -16.13 -4.10 -10.47
C GLY A 108 -16.14 -2.73 -11.12
N ASN A 109 -15.90 -1.65 -10.37
CA ASN A 109 -15.81 -0.31 -10.94
C ASN A 109 -14.47 -0.10 -11.65
N VAL A 110 -14.49 -0.25 -12.97
CA VAL A 110 -13.29 -0.16 -13.83
C VAL A 110 -12.66 1.23 -13.78
N GLN A 111 -13.44 2.31 -13.67
CA GLN A 111 -12.91 3.67 -13.64
C GLN A 111 -12.09 3.93 -12.37
N ASN A 112 -12.42 3.31 -11.26
CA ASN A 112 -11.59 3.39 -10.06
C ASN A 112 -10.26 2.62 -10.23
N TRP A 113 -10.24 1.53 -10.98
CA TRP A 113 -9.00 0.84 -11.35
C TRP A 113 -8.12 1.70 -12.26
N VAL A 114 -8.71 2.45 -13.20
CA VAL A 114 -7.99 3.44 -14.03
C VAL A 114 -7.36 4.53 -13.15
N LYS A 115 -8.11 5.10 -12.22
CA LYS A 115 -7.58 6.11 -11.29
C LYS A 115 -6.44 5.56 -10.43
N LEU A 116 -6.55 4.32 -9.97
CA LEU A 116 -5.48 3.66 -9.22
C LEU A 116 -4.23 3.46 -10.07
N ALA A 117 -4.37 2.99 -11.32
CA ALA A 117 -3.25 2.80 -12.24
C ALA A 117 -2.54 4.14 -12.54
N ASN A 118 -3.29 5.19 -12.82
CA ASN A 118 -2.74 6.54 -13.01
C ASN A 118 -2.02 7.06 -11.76
N SER A 119 -2.58 6.83 -10.57
CA SER A 119 -1.96 7.23 -9.30
C SER A 119 -0.64 6.48 -9.03
N LEU A 120 -0.57 5.19 -9.38
CA LEU A 120 0.67 4.40 -9.33
C LEU A 120 1.69 4.90 -10.34
N MET A 121 1.26 5.18 -11.57
CA MET A 121 2.10 5.75 -12.64
C MET A 121 2.69 7.09 -12.20
N LEU A 122 1.86 7.98 -11.66
CA LEU A 122 2.29 9.27 -11.10
C LEU A 122 3.32 9.08 -9.97
N ARG A 123 3.06 8.15 -9.05
CA ARG A 123 3.98 7.84 -7.94
C ARG A 123 5.35 7.36 -8.44
N ILE A 124 5.39 6.47 -9.44
CA ILE A 124 6.63 5.98 -10.02
C ILE A 124 7.34 7.09 -10.77
N ALA A 125 6.63 7.88 -11.57
CA ALA A 125 7.19 8.99 -12.34
C ALA A 125 7.82 10.06 -11.44
N VAL A 126 7.16 10.45 -10.35
CA VAL A 126 7.73 11.38 -9.35
C VAL A 126 8.99 10.80 -8.70
N ARG A 127 9.03 9.48 -8.45
CA ARG A 127 10.19 8.83 -7.83
C ARG A 127 11.43 8.86 -8.75
N VAL A 128 11.26 8.68 -10.05
CA VAL A 128 12.37 8.68 -11.01
C VAL A 128 12.79 10.08 -11.47
N HIS A 129 12.08 11.12 -11.05
CA HIS A 129 12.28 12.50 -11.53
C HIS A 129 13.73 13.00 -11.44
N PHE A 130 14.41 12.70 -10.34
CA PHE A 130 15.79 13.15 -10.13
C PHE A 130 16.84 12.38 -10.95
N ILE A 131 16.44 11.26 -11.58
CA ILE A 131 17.34 10.41 -12.37
C ILE A 131 17.02 10.53 -13.85
N ASP A 132 15.75 10.61 -14.21
CA ASP A 132 15.27 10.77 -15.59
C ASP A 132 14.07 11.72 -15.62
N GLU A 133 14.35 13.00 -15.73
CA GLU A 133 13.35 14.07 -15.78
C GLU A 133 12.43 13.94 -17.00
N THR A 134 12.97 13.49 -18.14
CA THR A 134 12.20 13.34 -19.38
C THR A 134 11.14 12.26 -19.24
N LEU A 135 11.54 11.08 -18.75
CA LEU A 135 10.62 9.99 -18.46
C LEU A 135 9.58 10.40 -17.42
N ALA A 136 10.01 11.04 -16.34
CA ALA A 136 9.12 11.52 -15.29
C ALA A 136 8.06 12.47 -15.85
N LYS A 137 8.47 13.48 -16.63
CA LYS A 137 7.57 14.47 -17.22
C LYS A 137 6.56 13.82 -18.18
N GLU A 138 6.98 12.85 -18.98
CA GLU A 138 6.11 12.11 -19.89
C GLU A 138 4.98 11.43 -19.11
N TYR A 139 5.33 10.62 -18.11
CA TYR A 139 4.34 9.83 -17.39
C TYR A 139 3.54 10.63 -16.35
N ILE A 140 4.07 11.71 -15.79
CA ILE A 140 3.29 12.67 -15.00
C ILE A 140 2.20 13.29 -15.88
N THR A 141 2.55 13.72 -17.10
CA THR A 141 1.59 14.31 -18.05
C THR A 141 0.51 13.32 -18.42
N LYS A 142 0.88 12.06 -18.74
CA LYS A 142 -0.09 11.00 -19.03
C LYS A 142 -1.03 10.71 -17.86
N ALA A 143 -0.49 10.58 -16.64
CA ALA A 143 -1.27 10.25 -15.45
C ALA A 143 -2.27 11.34 -15.04
N LEU A 144 -1.91 12.60 -15.26
CA LEU A 144 -2.73 13.76 -14.90
C LEU A 144 -3.66 14.22 -16.03
N ASP A 145 -3.56 13.66 -17.24
CA ASP A 145 -4.47 14.00 -18.34
C ASP A 145 -5.89 13.50 -18.01
N PRO A 146 -6.90 14.40 -17.90
CA PRO A 146 -8.28 14.01 -17.64
C PRO A 146 -8.85 13.01 -18.66
N LYS A 147 -8.33 13.01 -19.89
CA LYS A 147 -8.74 12.05 -20.93
C LYS A 147 -8.35 10.61 -20.59
N ASN A 148 -7.34 10.44 -19.73
CA ASN A 148 -6.90 9.13 -19.24
C ASN A 148 -7.61 8.73 -17.95
N GLY A 149 -8.71 9.37 -17.54
CA GLY A 149 -9.54 8.99 -16.40
C GLY A 149 -9.11 9.61 -15.06
N GLY A 150 -8.02 10.38 -15.04
CA GLY A 150 -7.54 11.08 -13.83
C GLY A 150 -6.91 10.16 -12.78
N VAL A 151 -6.55 10.74 -11.64
CA VAL A 151 -5.96 10.06 -10.48
C VAL A 151 -6.96 9.95 -9.33
N ILE A 152 -6.58 9.28 -8.24
CA ILE A 152 -7.36 9.26 -7.00
C ILE A 152 -7.25 10.64 -6.34
N GLU A 153 -8.38 11.36 -6.23
CA GLU A 153 -8.46 12.70 -5.65
C GLU A 153 -9.26 12.75 -4.35
N ASP A 154 -10.08 11.74 -4.10
CA ASP A 154 -10.97 11.69 -2.95
C ASP A 154 -11.08 10.28 -2.33
N ILE A 155 -11.67 10.22 -1.12
CA ILE A 155 -11.83 8.97 -0.35
C ILE A 155 -12.76 7.98 -1.05
N SER A 156 -13.67 8.42 -1.91
CA SER A 156 -14.62 7.52 -2.59
C SER A 156 -13.93 6.62 -3.62
N SER A 157 -12.79 7.05 -4.14
CA SER A 157 -11.94 6.29 -5.07
C SER A 157 -10.72 5.61 -4.42
N GLU A 158 -10.63 5.64 -3.08
CA GLU A 158 -9.57 4.97 -2.33
C GLU A 158 -9.58 3.45 -2.55
N ALA A 159 -8.40 2.90 -2.86
CA ALA A 159 -8.23 1.44 -2.96
C ALA A 159 -8.13 0.81 -1.58
N LYS A 160 -9.18 0.14 -1.13
CA LYS A 160 -9.18 -0.56 0.14
C LYS A 160 -10.01 -1.83 0.14
N ILE A 161 -9.52 -2.83 0.85
CA ILE A 161 -10.28 -4.06 1.13
C ILE A 161 -10.95 -3.86 2.50
N LYS A 162 -12.27 -4.06 2.56
CA LYS A 162 -13.03 -3.98 3.80
C LYS A 162 -13.07 -5.36 4.47
N SER A 163 -12.84 -5.38 5.78
CA SER A 163 -13.09 -6.59 6.57
C SER A 163 -14.58 -6.95 6.56
N SER A 164 -14.88 -8.23 6.50
CA SER A 164 -16.25 -8.76 6.56
C SER A 164 -16.27 -10.09 7.32
N ASP A 165 -17.44 -10.57 7.68
CA ASP A 165 -17.61 -11.87 8.34
C ASP A 165 -17.08 -13.03 7.47
N LYS A 166 -17.15 -12.90 6.14
CA LYS A 166 -16.62 -13.90 5.19
C LYS A 166 -15.12 -13.79 4.97
N MET A 167 -14.56 -12.62 5.19
CA MET A 167 -13.13 -12.32 5.05
C MET A 167 -12.69 -11.39 6.19
N PRO A 168 -12.50 -11.94 7.39
CA PRO A 168 -12.03 -11.16 8.53
C PRO A 168 -10.56 -10.76 8.29
N LEU A 169 -10.32 -9.47 8.18
CA LEU A 169 -8.98 -8.90 8.11
C LEU A 169 -8.58 -8.46 9.52
N LEU A 170 -7.60 -9.14 10.09
CA LEU A 170 -7.02 -8.77 11.38
C LEU A 170 -5.97 -7.69 11.18
N ASN A 171 -6.21 -6.53 11.77
CA ASN A 171 -5.19 -5.52 11.90
C ASN A 171 -4.28 -5.87 13.09
N SER A 172 -3.04 -6.26 12.82
CA SER A 172 -2.07 -6.60 13.88
C SER A 172 -1.78 -5.44 14.84
N MET A 173 -1.96 -4.19 14.40
CA MET A 173 -1.90 -3.02 15.27
C MET A 173 -3.03 -3.03 16.30
N LEU A 174 -4.25 -3.41 15.90
CA LEU A 174 -5.40 -3.52 16.79
C LEU A 174 -5.13 -4.53 17.90
N ALA A 175 -4.64 -5.72 17.55
CA ALA A 175 -4.26 -6.74 18.52
C ALA A 175 -3.15 -6.23 19.48
N SER A 176 -2.10 -5.62 18.94
CA SER A 176 -0.99 -5.09 19.74
C SER A 176 -1.42 -3.98 20.72
N VAL A 177 -2.36 -3.12 20.32
CA VAL A 177 -2.85 -2.03 21.17
C VAL A 177 -3.89 -2.50 22.17
N ASN A 178 -4.90 -3.26 21.72
CA ASN A 178 -6.08 -3.58 22.53
C ASN A 178 -5.96 -4.92 23.28
N GLU A 179 -5.46 -5.98 22.63
CA GLU A 179 -5.39 -7.30 23.24
C GLU A 179 -4.12 -7.48 24.08
N TYR A 180 -2.96 -7.19 23.49
CA TYR A 180 -1.67 -7.34 24.18
C TYR A 180 -1.28 -6.13 24.99
N ASN A 181 -1.91 -4.97 24.75
CA ASN A 181 -1.61 -3.71 25.44
C ASN A 181 -0.11 -3.34 25.46
N GLU A 182 0.58 -3.61 24.35
CA GLU A 182 2.03 -3.49 24.25
C GLU A 182 2.50 -2.23 23.51
N THR A 183 1.62 -1.54 22.80
CA THR A 183 2.00 -0.38 21.99
C THR A 183 1.78 0.92 22.75
N ARG A 184 2.78 1.81 22.69
CA ARG A 184 2.77 3.15 23.32
C ARG A 184 3.21 4.20 22.32
N MET A 185 2.85 5.46 22.58
CA MET A 185 3.33 6.61 21.81
C MET A 185 4.83 6.77 22.03
N GLY A 186 5.61 6.72 20.96
CA GLY A 186 7.05 6.90 21.01
C GLY A 186 7.43 8.39 21.20
N ALA A 187 8.53 8.65 21.92
CA ALA A 187 9.02 10.00 22.19
C ALA A 187 9.34 10.79 20.90
N THR A 188 9.83 10.12 19.87
CA THR A 188 10.18 10.77 18.60
C THR A 188 8.94 11.36 17.90
N ILE A 189 7.89 10.56 17.70
CA ILE A 189 6.68 11.06 17.06
C ILE A 189 5.99 12.14 17.89
N TRP A 190 5.98 11.96 19.23
CA TRP A 190 5.45 12.97 20.13
C TRP A 190 6.19 14.30 20.00
N GLY A 191 7.54 14.27 19.99
CA GLY A 191 8.36 15.47 19.86
C GLY A 191 8.06 16.29 18.61
N TYR A 192 7.78 15.63 17.49
CA TYR A 192 7.34 16.32 16.27
C TYR A 192 5.91 16.85 16.39
N LEU A 193 4.96 16.02 16.79
CA LEU A 193 3.55 16.42 16.86
C LEU A 193 3.31 17.53 17.90
N ASP A 194 3.92 17.42 19.08
CA ASP A 194 3.79 18.45 20.13
C ASP A 194 4.59 19.71 19.81
N GLY A 195 5.82 19.55 19.31
CA GLY A 195 6.68 20.69 18.95
C GLY A 195 6.09 21.59 17.87
N TYR A 196 5.44 21.02 16.86
CA TYR A 196 4.75 21.76 15.79
C TYR A 196 3.27 22.07 16.11
N LYS A 197 2.77 21.70 17.31
CA LYS A 197 1.35 21.83 17.69
C LYS A 197 0.42 21.20 16.65
N ASP A 198 0.83 20.04 16.14
CA ASP A 198 0.11 19.33 15.08
C ASP A 198 -1.22 18.77 15.62
N PRO A 199 -2.39 19.10 15.02
CA PRO A 199 -3.69 18.63 15.48
C PRO A 199 -3.85 17.11 15.39
N ARG A 200 -3.02 16.42 14.62
CA ARG A 200 -3.01 14.95 14.53
C ARG A 200 -2.61 14.26 15.82
N LEU A 201 -1.97 14.95 16.77
CA LEU A 201 -1.62 14.37 18.08
C LEU A 201 -2.85 13.78 18.76
N SER A 202 -3.92 14.54 18.86
CA SER A 202 -5.17 14.10 19.48
C SER A 202 -5.96 13.10 18.61
N ALA A 203 -5.74 13.10 17.30
CA ALA A 203 -6.36 12.13 16.40
C ALA A 203 -5.70 10.74 16.49
N TYR A 204 -4.36 10.71 16.65
CA TYR A 204 -3.60 9.47 16.63
C TYR A 204 -3.42 8.80 18.00
N PHE A 205 -3.46 9.58 19.09
CA PHE A 205 -3.13 9.07 20.41
C PHE A 205 -4.19 9.44 21.47
N THR A 206 -4.31 8.57 22.48
CA THR A 206 -5.07 8.85 23.69
C THR A 206 -4.22 9.60 24.67
N GLU A 207 -4.84 10.44 25.50
CA GLU A 207 -4.16 10.97 26.69
C GLU A 207 -3.90 9.84 27.70
N GLY A 208 -2.83 9.98 28.44
CA GLY A 208 -2.50 9.19 29.61
C GLY A 208 -2.66 10.00 30.89
N THR A 209 -2.50 9.36 32.04
CA THR A 209 -2.54 10.03 33.34
C THR A 209 -1.26 9.73 34.11
N TYR A 210 -0.46 10.76 34.37
CA TYR A 210 0.73 10.64 35.18
C TYR A 210 0.47 11.11 36.62
N GLY A 211 0.96 10.35 37.59
CA GLY A 211 0.74 10.66 39.01
C GLY A 211 -0.57 10.06 39.56
N SER A 212 -0.92 10.41 40.75
CA SER A 212 -2.13 9.95 41.48
C SER A 212 -2.69 11.00 42.42
N GLY A 213 -3.97 10.90 42.75
CA GLY A 213 -4.66 11.84 43.63
C GLY A 213 -4.65 13.27 43.11
N SER A 214 -4.40 14.24 44.01
CA SER A 214 -4.36 15.67 43.65
C SER A 214 -3.16 16.08 42.75
N TRP A 215 -2.20 15.20 42.57
CA TRP A 215 -1.04 15.40 41.68
C TRP A 215 -1.17 14.75 40.30
N ALA A 216 -2.30 14.16 40.03
CA ALA A 216 -2.54 13.52 38.74
C ALA A 216 -2.59 14.58 37.61
N GLN A 217 -1.79 14.33 36.56
CA GLN A 217 -1.76 15.16 35.36
C GLN A 217 -2.24 14.32 34.19
N THR A 218 -3.17 14.84 33.41
CA THR A 218 -3.64 14.23 32.16
C THR A 218 -2.99 14.95 30.99
N GLY A 219 -2.53 14.18 30.02
CA GLY A 219 -1.89 14.73 28.83
C GLY A 219 -1.27 13.62 27.95
N TYR A 220 -0.44 14.04 27.01
CA TYR A 220 0.25 13.12 26.09
C TYR A 220 1.63 12.75 26.62
N PHE A 221 1.74 11.55 27.19
CA PHE A 221 2.96 11.04 27.79
C PHE A 221 3.61 9.99 26.89
N PRO A 222 4.70 10.33 26.19
CA PRO A 222 5.43 9.40 25.36
C PRO A 222 6.33 8.50 26.20
N VAL A 223 6.74 7.37 25.59
CA VAL A 223 7.81 6.53 26.12
C VAL A 223 9.03 6.58 25.21
N ALA A 224 10.22 6.54 25.82
CA ALA A 224 11.45 6.38 25.08
C ALA A 224 11.48 5.02 24.36
N PRO A 225 12.30 4.85 23.30
CA PRO A 225 12.54 3.53 22.72
C PRO A 225 12.94 2.54 23.81
N THR A 226 12.13 1.47 23.94
CA THR A 226 12.27 0.56 25.08
C THR A 226 12.84 -0.78 24.67
N ASN A 227 13.60 -1.39 25.58
CA ASN A 227 13.92 -2.81 25.53
C ASN A 227 13.00 -3.60 26.48
N SER A 228 13.15 -4.92 26.55
CA SER A 228 12.32 -5.79 27.40
C SER A 228 12.32 -5.42 28.89
N LYS A 229 13.38 -4.76 29.39
CA LYS A 229 13.46 -4.35 30.79
C LYS A 229 12.60 -3.12 31.07
N SER A 230 12.50 -2.21 30.12
CA SER A 230 11.72 -0.96 30.26
C SER A 230 10.22 -1.22 30.36
N LYS A 231 9.72 -2.35 29.86
CA LYS A 231 8.30 -2.72 29.93
C LYS A 231 7.78 -2.91 31.37
N SER A 232 8.66 -3.19 32.32
CA SER A 232 8.30 -3.33 33.75
C SER A 232 8.20 -1.98 34.48
N GLU A 233 8.62 -0.89 33.85
CA GLU A 233 8.58 0.44 34.47
C GLU A 233 7.16 1.01 34.51
N THR A 234 6.85 1.74 35.57
CA THR A 234 5.55 2.40 35.75
C THR A 234 5.21 3.35 34.60
N SER A 235 6.22 4.03 34.04
CA SER A 235 6.07 4.92 32.90
C SER A 235 5.55 4.23 31.63
N TYR A 236 5.73 2.92 31.51
CA TYR A 236 5.21 2.12 30.38
C TYR A 236 3.79 1.63 30.58
N SER A 237 3.24 1.77 31.78
CA SER A 237 1.88 1.36 32.09
C SER A 237 0.86 2.01 31.14
N ALA A 238 -0.15 1.27 30.70
CA ALA A 238 -1.27 1.79 29.91
C ALA A 238 -2.05 2.89 30.63
N LYS A 239 -1.93 2.99 31.93
CA LYS A 239 -2.55 4.06 32.73
C LYS A 239 -1.81 5.37 32.57
N PHE A 240 -0.49 5.35 32.41
CA PHE A 240 0.35 6.55 32.38
C PHE A 240 0.73 6.96 30.97
N ALA A 241 1.14 6.02 30.14
CA ALA A 241 1.62 6.32 28.79
C ALA A 241 0.48 6.42 27.77
N SER A 242 0.56 7.38 26.88
CA SER A 242 -0.36 7.52 25.75
C SER A 242 -0.29 6.33 24.80
N ARG A 243 -1.44 5.93 24.26
CA ARG A 243 -1.61 4.77 23.38
C ARG A 243 -2.11 5.22 22.01
N PRO A 244 -1.76 4.52 20.94
CA PRO A 244 -2.39 4.74 19.65
C PRO A 244 -3.91 4.55 19.72
N LYS A 245 -4.65 5.39 19.02
CA LYS A 245 -6.07 5.17 18.75
C LYS A 245 -6.17 4.22 17.57
N VAL A 246 -6.89 3.14 17.73
CA VAL A 246 -7.17 2.17 16.69
C VAL A 246 -8.67 1.88 16.69
N ASP A 247 -9.28 2.07 15.53
CA ASP A 247 -10.68 1.75 15.36
C ASP A 247 -10.83 0.26 15.04
N SER A 248 -11.87 -0.34 15.57
CA SER A 248 -12.24 -1.74 15.33
C SER A 248 -13.02 -1.95 14.03
N ASN A 249 -13.21 -0.88 13.25
CA ASN A 249 -14.00 -0.87 12.00
C ASN A 249 -13.13 -0.91 10.76
#